data_bad2e3465017aab87b6b511d6b2c2272
#
_entry.id   bad2e3465017aab87b6b511d6b2c2272
#
_cell.length_a   1.000
_cell.length_b   1.000
_cell.length_c   1.000
_cell.angle_alpha   90.00
_cell.angle_beta   90.00
_cell.angle_gamma   90.00
#
_symmetry.space_group_name_H-M   'P 1'
#
loop_
_entity.id
_entity.type
_entity.pdbx_description
1 polymer ?
#
loop_
_entity_poly.entity_id
_entity_poly.type
_entity_poly.pdbx_seq_one_letter_code
_entity_poly.pdbx_strand_id
1 'polypeptide(L)'
;MDASPFVNLRKNGFDVLVVYDYTGMDDAAARDNAFALLVREAERYEEVVVVAWSFGVRIAADFLAGCRMHLPVTRAIAINGTTSHVHDTKGIPQAIFNGTLEHLSEASVRKFNRRMFASAASFADYMTHAPARSFDSLKSELATFARIPAADDCSMFNLAIAGEADAIFPVRNQLAAWAGVETETMPGAPHFIDLHSILDNLIVDKHLVAERFKRAADTYSDHAGPQLEVARRLWELAAPHVNKALGTSSRTVAPRVLEIGSGCGFLTRLYLPSLPSDTQVELWDLTTRPSWLSVKAATFRQCDAETEICATAPGRYNCVLSASTIQWFNSPADFLPRMARAMAPGAIAAIAVYGPATYREISALTGRGLRYLSMEQLCDAAGKSGLEIIAANSETTLQTFTDASAMLRHMKLTGVNGNSSSTALAMKIMRAFPTGQPVKLTYNPLYLILKKHD
;
A
#
# COMPACT_ATOMS: atom_id res chain seq x y z
N MET A 1 -24.69 10.63 -1.10
CA MET A 1 -24.70 9.42 -0.23
C MET A 1 -24.39 9.85 1.19
N ASP A 2 -24.74 9.09 2.21
CA ASP A 2 -24.30 9.32 3.61
C ASP A 2 -23.48 8.11 4.11
N ALA A 3 -23.18 8.06 5.41
CA ALA A 3 -22.39 6.97 5.98
C ALA A 3 -23.14 5.62 6.08
N SER A 4 -24.46 5.58 5.89
CA SER A 4 -25.27 4.37 6.12
C SER A 4 -24.79 3.13 5.37
N PRO A 5 -24.42 3.19 4.08
CA PRO A 5 -23.91 2.03 3.35
C PRO A 5 -22.55 1.53 3.85
N PHE A 6 -21.86 2.33 4.68
CA PHE A 6 -20.50 2.06 5.18
C PHE A 6 -20.49 1.80 6.70
N VAL A 7 -21.66 1.73 7.36
CA VAL A 7 -21.76 1.56 8.83
C VAL A 7 -21.01 0.33 9.35
N ASN A 8 -20.93 -0.72 8.55
CA ASN A 8 -20.23 -1.95 8.86
C ASN A 8 -18.79 -2.00 8.32
N LEU A 9 -18.34 -0.94 7.63
CA LEU A 9 -16.99 -0.91 7.10
C LEU A 9 -15.99 -0.86 8.26
N ARG A 10 -15.14 -1.87 8.33
CA ARG A 10 -14.12 -2.03 9.36
C ARG A 10 -12.81 -2.44 8.71
N LYS A 11 -11.71 -1.97 9.27
CA LYS A 11 -10.38 -2.45 8.96
C LYS A 11 -9.62 -2.60 10.28
N ASN A 12 -9.19 -3.80 10.60
CA ASN A 12 -8.44 -4.04 11.83
C ASN A 12 -7.19 -3.16 11.87
N GLY A 13 -6.94 -2.55 13.04
CA GLY A 13 -5.82 -1.64 13.23
C GLY A 13 -6.06 -0.21 12.71
N PHE A 14 -7.24 0.08 12.13
CA PHE A 14 -7.61 1.40 11.62
C PHE A 14 -8.97 1.84 12.16
N ASP A 15 -9.05 3.12 12.53
CA ASP A 15 -10.32 3.80 12.67
C ASP A 15 -10.82 4.24 11.28
N VAL A 16 -12.10 4.08 11.01
CA VAL A 16 -12.69 4.43 9.71
C VAL A 16 -13.55 5.69 9.87
N LEU A 17 -13.10 6.78 9.24
CA LEU A 17 -13.86 8.02 9.12
C LEU A 17 -14.50 8.10 7.74
N VAL A 18 -15.83 8.16 7.67
CA VAL A 18 -16.57 8.33 6.41
C VAL A 18 -16.88 9.80 6.20
N VAL A 19 -16.31 10.39 5.16
CA VAL A 19 -16.57 11.78 4.74
C VAL A 19 -17.63 11.79 3.64
N TYR A 20 -18.70 12.52 3.85
CA TYR A 20 -19.82 12.62 2.93
C TYR A 20 -20.47 13.99 3.05
N ASP A 21 -21.48 14.26 2.22
CA ASP A 21 -22.19 15.54 2.11
C ASP A 21 -21.25 16.67 1.64
N TYR A 22 -21.04 16.68 0.34
CA TYR A 22 -20.17 17.67 -0.30
C TYR A 22 -20.92 18.97 -0.67
N THR A 23 -22.12 19.18 -0.14
CA THR A 23 -22.91 20.39 -0.37
C THR A 23 -22.12 21.63 0.06
N GLY A 24 -22.02 22.61 -0.84
CA GLY A 24 -21.29 23.86 -0.57
C GLY A 24 -19.77 23.79 -0.72
N MET A 25 -19.19 22.64 -1.11
CA MET A 25 -17.74 22.50 -1.32
C MET A 25 -17.21 23.29 -2.54
N ASP A 26 -18.06 23.91 -3.33
CA ASP A 26 -17.73 24.88 -4.37
C ASP A 26 -17.37 26.25 -3.77
N ASP A 27 -17.80 26.56 -2.57
CA ASP A 27 -17.35 27.72 -1.80
C ASP A 27 -16.02 27.45 -1.10
N ALA A 28 -15.04 28.32 -1.32
CA ALA A 28 -13.68 28.12 -0.78
C ALA A 28 -13.65 28.14 0.75
N ALA A 29 -14.40 29.06 1.40
CA ALA A 29 -14.39 29.18 2.85
C ALA A 29 -15.06 27.98 3.53
N ALA A 30 -16.17 27.49 2.97
CA ALA A 30 -16.84 26.29 3.47
C ALA A 30 -15.96 25.06 3.33
N ARG A 31 -15.29 24.91 2.19
CA ARG A 31 -14.34 23.82 1.90
C ARG A 31 -13.14 23.86 2.85
N ASP A 32 -12.52 25.03 3.03
CA ASP A 32 -11.35 25.19 3.91
C ASP A 32 -11.69 24.89 5.37
N ASN A 33 -12.89 25.29 5.83
CA ASN A 33 -13.38 24.94 7.16
C ASN A 33 -13.59 23.43 7.34
N ALA A 34 -14.17 22.75 6.35
CA ALA A 34 -14.36 21.31 6.37
C ALA A 34 -12.99 20.57 6.37
N PHE A 35 -12.05 21.04 5.55
CA PHE A 35 -10.70 20.46 5.50
C PHE A 35 -9.92 20.70 6.80
N ALA A 36 -10.05 21.84 7.45
CA ALA A 36 -9.43 22.11 8.74
C ALA A 36 -9.91 21.15 9.84
N LEU A 37 -11.16 20.69 9.78
CA LEU A 37 -11.68 19.67 10.70
C LEU A 37 -11.05 18.30 10.41
N LEU A 38 -10.94 17.91 9.14
CA LEU A 38 -10.30 16.65 8.73
C LEU A 38 -8.81 16.63 9.08
N VAL A 39 -8.11 17.76 8.90
CA VAL A 39 -6.69 17.90 9.28
C VAL A 39 -6.52 17.65 10.78
N ARG A 40 -7.32 18.33 11.61
CA ARG A 40 -7.28 18.16 13.07
C ARG A 40 -7.53 16.74 13.53
N GLU A 41 -8.43 16.04 12.85
CA GLU A 41 -8.68 14.63 13.16
C GLU A 41 -7.51 13.75 12.72
N ALA A 42 -6.98 13.97 11.51
CA ALA A 42 -5.87 13.21 10.94
C ALA A 42 -4.55 13.38 11.72
N GLU A 43 -4.29 14.54 12.30
CA GLU A 43 -3.10 14.82 13.14
C GLU A 43 -3.01 13.92 14.39
N ARG A 44 -4.11 13.29 14.79
CA ARG A 44 -4.15 12.36 15.94
C ARG A 44 -3.61 10.97 15.64
N TYR A 45 -3.33 10.67 14.38
CA TYR A 45 -2.94 9.35 13.90
C TYR A 45 -1.51 9.36 13.39
N GLU A 46 -0.82 8.23 13.54
CA GLU A 46 0.54 8.02 13.03
C GLU A 46 0.53 7.70 11.53
N GLU A 47 -0.58 7.20 11.02
CA GLU A 47 -0.78 6.86 9.62
C GLU A 47 -2.19 7.23 9.15
N VAL A 48 -2.29 7.82 7.98
CA VAL A 48 -3.55 8.14 7.31
C VAL A 48 -3.58 7.51 5.92
N VAL A 49 -4.64 6.75 5.64
CA VAL A 49 -4.92 6.22 4.31
C VAL A 49 -6.19 6.87 3.79
N VAL A 50 -6.11 7.53 2.65
CA VAL A 50 -7.26 8.17 1.99
C VAL A 50 -7.82 7.22 0.94
N VAL A 51 -9.08 6.83 1.08
CA VAL A 51 -9.80 6.03 0.07
C VAL A 51 -10.98 6.85 -0.42
N ALA A 52 -10.93 7.26 -1.68
CA ALA A 52 -11.93 8.11 -2.29
C ALA A 52 -12.73 7.35 -3.33
N TRP A 53 -14.06 7.44 -3.28
CA TRP A 53 -14.96 6.77 -4.21
C TRP A 53 -15.85 7.77 -4.95
N SER A 54 -16.02 7.55 -6.26
CA SER A 54 -16.96 8.34 -7.09
C SER A 54 -16.63 9.84 -7.07
N PHE A 55 -17.58 10.73 -6.84
CA PHE A 55 -17.37 12.17 -6.70
C PHE A 55 -16.44 12.55 -5.53
N GLY A 56 -16.34 11.69 -4.51
CA GLY A 56 -15.40 11.89 -3.42
C GLY A 56 -13.93 11.97 -3.89
N VAL A 57 -13.60 11.39 -5.04
CA VAL A 57 -12.26 11.49 -5.64
C VAL A 57 -11.88 12.93 -5.94
N ARG A 58 -12.82 13.74 -6.46
CA ARG A 58 -12.57 15.15 -6.74
C ARG A 58 -12.32 15.97 -5.47
N ILE A 59 -13.10 15.71 -4.43
CA ILE A 59 -12.96 16.38 -3.13
C ILE A 59 -11.67 15.95 -2.42
N ALA A 60 -11.36 14.66 -2.46
CA ALA A 60 -10.12 14.12 -1.90
C ALA A 60 -8.88 14.69 -2.62
N ALA A 61 -8.95 14.97 -3.92
CA ALA A 61 -7.88 15.62 -4.66
C ALA A 61 -7.58 17.02 -4.09
N ASP A 62 -8.62 17.85 -3.85
CA ASP A 62 -8.44 19.18 -3.25
C ASP A 62 -7.88 19.11 -1.82
N PHE A 63 -8.40 18.17 -1.01
CA PHE A 63 -7.89 17.94 0.35
C PHE A 63 -6.40 17.56 0.33
N LEU A 64 -6.02 16.58 -0.50
CA LEU A 64 -4.65 16.10 -0.59
C LEU A 64 -3.69 17.18 -1.13
N ALA A 65 -4.12 17.96 -2.12
CA ALA A 65 -3.30 19.06 -2.66
C ALA A 65 -2.97 20.11 -1.59
N GLY A 66 -3.91 20.40 -0.67
CA GLY A 66 -3.69 21.36 0.41
C GLY A 66 -2.96 20.83 1.64
N CYS A 67 -3.09 19.54 1.96
CA CYS A 67 -2.73 19.02 3.28
C CYS A 67 -1.73 17.84 3.27
N ARG A 68 -1.48 17.17 2.14
CA ARG A 68 -0.66 15.94 2.09
C ARG A 68 0.75 16.12 2.66
N MET A 69 1.35 17.30 2.49
CA MET A 69 2.72 17.57 2.97
C MET A 69 2.81 17.70 4.50
N HIS A 70 1.68 17.94 5.17
CA HIS A 70 1.62 18.19 6.61
C HIS A 70 1.02 17.01 7.39
N LEU A 71 0.34 16.08 6.70
CA LEU A 71 -0.30 14.93 7.30
C LEU A 71 0.47 13.64 7.03
N PRO A 72 0.39 12.64 7.92
CA PRO A 72 1.04 11.35 7.73
C PRO A 72 0.27 10.46 6.71
N VAL A 73 -0.07 11.03 5.54
CA VAL A 73 -0.75 10.29 4.48
C VAL A 73 0.25 9.35 3.81
N THR A 74 0.10 8.07 4.07
CA THR A 74 0.94 7.02 3.48
C THR A 74 0.38 6.55 2.15
N ARG A 75 -0.95 6.59 1.96
CA ARG A 75 -1.59 6.13 0.73
C ARG A 75 -2.86 6.91 0.40
N ALA A 76 -3.06 7.17 -0.90
CA ALA A 76 -4.28 7.74 -1.44
C ALA A 76 -4.78 6.88 -2.62
N ILE A 77 -6.01 6.36 -2.52
CA ILE A 77 -6.60 5.41 -3.46
C ILE A 77 -7.88 6.00 -4.01
N ALA A 78 -7.99 6.06 -5.34
CA ALA A 78 -9.21 6.45 -6.03
C ALA A 78 -9.97 5.22 -6.52
N ILE A 79 -11.29 5.19 -6.35
CA ILE A 79 -12.14 4.08 -6.76
C ILE A 79 -13.32 4.61 -7.57
N ASN A 80 -13.49 4.12 -8.79
CA ASN A 80 -14.62 4.42 -9.64
C ASN A 80 -15.00 5.91 -9.68
N GLY A 81 -13.99 6.76 -9.89
CA GLY A 81 -14.11 8.20 -9.94
C GLY A 81 -12.85 8.82 -10.53
N THR A 82 -12.89 10.11 -10.82
CA THR A 82 -11.74 10.86 -11.37
C THR A 82 -11.68 12.28 -10.79
N THR A 83 -10.52 12.90 -10.87
CA THR A 83 -10.36 14.32 -10.51
C THR A 83 -11.11 15.24 -11.47
N SER A 84 -11.27 14.82 -12.73
CA SER A 84 -12.10 15.46 -13.76
C SER A 84 -13.51 14.86 -13.79
N HIS A 85 -14.23 14.97 -12.67
CA HIS A 85 -15.48 14.24 -12.38
C HIS A 85 -16.60 14.42 -13.42
N VAL A 86 -16.74 15.61 -14.04
CA VAL A 86 -17.64 15.90 -15.16
C VAL A 86 -16.80 16.33 -16.36
N HIS A 87 -16.58 15.41 -17.28
CA HIS A 87 -15.74 15.64 -18.46
C HIS A 87 -16.01 14.55 -19.51
N ASP A 88 -16.14 14.92 -20.78
CA ASP A 88 -16.58 14.00 -21.86
C ASP A 88 -15.64 12.81 -22.07
N THR A 89 -14.34 12.98 -21.83
CA THR A 89 -13.32 11.92 -22.04
C THR A 89 -12.59 11.47 -20.79
N LYS A 90 -12.75 12.16 -19.63
CA LYS A 90 -12.04 11.85 -18.39
C LYS A 90 -12.95 11.63 -17.18
N GLY A 91 -14.26 11.83 -17.31
CA GLY A 91 -15.22 11.72 -16.23
C GLY A 91 -16.58 11.25 -16.70
N ILE A 92 -17.64 11.68 -16.01
CA ILE A 92 -19.01 11.54 -16.48
C ILE A 92 -19.19 12.52 -17.64
N PRO A 93 -19.68 12.08 -18.82
CA PRO A 93 -19.95 12.99 -19.95
C PRO A 93 -20.89 14.13 -19.56
N GLN A 94 -20.57 15.36 -19.99
CA GLN A 94 -21.29 16.58 -19.60
C GLN A 94 -22.80 16.48 -19.86
N ALA A 95 -23.19 15.95 -21.02
CA ALA A 95 -24.60 15.79 -21.38
C ALA A 95 -25.35 14.83 -20.45
N ILE A 96 -24.68 13.74 -20.00
CA ILE A 96 -25.27 12.76 -19.08
C ILE A 96 -25.42 13.37 -17.69
N PHE A 97 -24.39 14.11 -17.23
CA PHE A 97 -24.45 14.78 -15.94
C PHE A 97 -25.56 15.85 -15.90
N ASN A 98 -25.60 16.74 -16.87
CA ASN A 98 -26.61 17.80 -16.98
C ASN A 98 -28.03 17.21 -17.06
N GLY A 99 -28.24 16.21 -17.88
CA GLY A 99 -29.55 15.54 -18.00
C GLY A 99 -29.97 14.87 -16.66
N THR A 100 -29.01 14.35 -15.88
CA THR A 100 -29.30 13.81 -14.55
C THR A 100 -29.73 14.92 -13.59
N LEU A 101 -29.03 16.05 -13.58
CA LEU A 101 -29.35 17.20 -12.71
C LEU A 101 -30.70 17.82 -13.05
N GLU A 102 -30.98 18.04 -14.36
CA GLU A 102 -32.21 18.66 -14.83
C GLU A 102 -33.46 17.82 -14.58
N HIS A 103 -33.32 16.48 -14.73
CA HIS A 103 -34.44 15.54 -14.60
C HIS A 103 -34.39 14.75 -13.26
N LEU A 104 -33.69 15.27 -12.25
CA LEU A 104 -33.59 14.61 -10.98
C LEU A 104 -34.97 14.50 -10.32
N SER A 105 -35.34 13.30 -9.93
CA SER A 105 -36.59 12.95 -9.23
C SER A 105 -36.33 11.73 -8.34
N GLU A 106 -37.20 11.45 -7.39
CA GLU A 106 -37.07 10.24 -6.56
C GLU A 106 -36.99 8.96 -7.42
N ALA A 107 -37.77 8.91 -8.51
CA ALA A 107 -37.74 7.78 -9.42
C ALA A 107 -36.42 7.67 -10.19
N SER A 108 -35.83 8.81 -10.60
CA SER A 108 -34.53 8.80 -11.27
C SER A 108 -33.37 8.49 -10.33
N VAL A 109 -33.44 8.92 -9.07
CA VAL A 109 -32.49 8.53 -8.00
C VAL A 109 -32.51 7.02 -7.79
N ARG A 110 -33.70 6.40 -7.72
CA ARG A 110 -33.78 4.94 -7.58
C ARG A 110 -33.20 4.20 -8.78
N LYS A 111 -33.42 4.70 -10.01
CA LYS A 111 -32.80 4.15 -11.22
C LYS A 111 -31.28 4.32 -11.22
N PHE A 112 -30.79 5.48 -10.79
CA PHE A 112 -29.37 5.75 -10.62
C PHE A 112 -28.74 4.76 -9.63
N ASN A 113 -29.32 4.63 -8.43
CA ASN A 113 -28.84 3.70 -7.42
C ASN A 113 -28.80 2.26 -7.97
N ARG A 114 -29.85 1.81 -8.71
CA ARG A 114 -29.84 0.48 -9.33
C ARG A 114 -28.69 0.26 -10.32
N ARG A 115 -28.31 1.30 -11.06
CA ARG A 115 -27.20 1.25 -12.04
C ARG A 115 -25.83 1.12 -11.39
N MET A 116 -25.69 1.45 -10.12
CA MET A 116 -24.43 1.27 -9.39
C MET A 116 -24.07 -0.19 -9.15
N PHE A 117 -25.00 -1.14 -9.34
CA PHE A 117 -24.84 -2.55 -8.98
C PHE A 117 -24.98 -3.49 -10.16
N ALA A 118 -24.15 -4.55 -10.19
CA ALA A 118 -24.20 -5.57 -11.23
C ALA A 118 -25.46 -6.45 -11.14
N SER A 119 -26.00 -6.71 -9.91
CA SER A 119 -27.12 -7.63 -9.71
C SER A 119 -28.27 -7.01 -8.90
N ALA A 120 -29.46 -7.61 -9.04
CA ALA A 120 -30.61 -7.23 -8.21
C ALA A 120 -30.38 -7.60 -6.73
N ALA A 121 -29.66 -8.69 -6.46
CA ALA A 121 -29.38 -9.14 -5.10
C ALA A 121 -28.45 -8.14 -4.36
N SER A 122 -27.35 -7.70 -4.98
CA SER A 122 -26.45 -6.71 -4.37
C SER A 122 -27.14 -5.34 -4.21
N PHE A 123 -28.02 -4.97 -5.12
CA PHE A 123 -28.85 -3.76 -4.95
C PHE A 123 -29.85 -3.91 -3.79
N ALA A 124 -30.49 -5.06 -3.64
CA ALA A 124 -31.42 -5.30 -2.53
C ALA A 124 -30.70 -5.26 -1.16
N ASP A 125 -29.50 -5.82 -1.08
CA ASP A 125 -28.66 -5.75 0.12
C ASP A 125 -28.28 -4.30 0.46
N TYR A 126 -27.81 -3.52 -0.50
CA TYR A 126 -27.55 -2.09 -0.34
C TYR A 126 -28.77 -1.33 0.17
N MET A 127 -29.98 -1.65 -0.32
CA MET A 127 -31.21 -0.97 0.09
C MET A 127 -31.58 -1.22 1.56
N THR A 128 -31.01 -2.23 2.23
CA THR A 128 -31.20 -2.46 3.68
C THR A 128 -30.46 -1.40 4.51
N HIS A 129 -29.42 -0.77 3.93
CA HIS A 129 -28.63 0.30 4.52
C HIS A 129 -28.58 1.54 3.60
N ALA A 130 -29.67 1.78 2.86
CA ALA A 130 -29.75 2.88 1.92
C ALA A 130 -29.55 4.23 2.62
N PRO A 131 -28.90 5.21 1.95
CA PRO A 131 -28.75 6.56 2.48
C PRO A 131 -30.11 7.18 2.83
N ALA A 132 -30.16 7.85 3.99
CA ALA A 132 -31.37 8.50 4.50
C ALA A 132 -31.46 10.02 4.13
N ARG A 133 -30.59 10.49 3.21
CA ARG A 133 -30.57 11.89 2.78
C ARG A 133 -31.84 12.28 2.02
N SER A 134 -32.32 13.49 2.28
CA SER A 134 -33.47 14.05 1.58
C SER A 134 -33.18 14.29 0.10
N PHE A 135 -34.19 14.27 -0.73
CA PHE A 135 -34.10 14.58 -2.14
C PHE A 135 -33.45 15.96 -2.39
N ASP A 136 -33.85 16.98 -1.63
CA ASP A 136 -33.30 18.35 -1.76
C ASP A 136 -31.80 18.40 -1.40
N SER A 137 -31.37 17.63 -0.41
CA SER A 137 -29.95 17.49 -0.08
C SER A 137 -29.15 16.85 -1.22
N LEU A 138 -29.67 15.79 -1.85
CA LEU A 138 -29.01 15.15 -3.00
C LEU A 138 -28.95 16.08 -4.21
N LYS A 139 -30.03 16.84 -4.46
CA LYS A 139 -30.07 17.83 -5.53
C LYS A 139 -29.07 18.96 -5.32
N SER A 140 -28.99 19.47 -4.10
CA SER A 140 -28.02 20.51 -3.69
C SER A 140 -26.58 20.06 -3.88
N GLU A 141 -26.26 18.81 -3.48
CA GLU A 141 -24.93 18.25 -3.67
C GLU A 141 -24.57 18.08 -5.14
N LEU A 142 -25.49 17.57 -5.96
CA LEU A 142 -25.26 17.44 -7.40
C LEU A 142 -25.08 18.81 -8.08
N ALA A 143 -25.83 19.83 -7.65
CA ALA A 143 -25.65 21.20 -8.11
C ALA A 143 -24.30 21.80 -7.67
N THR A 144 -23.77 21.42 -6.50
CA THR A 144 -22.42 21.79 -6.08
C THR A 144 -21.37 21.23 -7.05
N PHE A 145 -21.45 19.95 -7.40
CA PHE A 145 -20.52 19.34 -8.38
C PHE A 145 -20.61 19.95 -9.78
N ALA A 146 -21.77 20.49 -10.17
CA ALA A 146 -21.88 21.25 -11.42
C ALA A 146 -21.02 22.52 -11.46
N ARG A 147 -20.70 23.10 -10.28
CA ARG A 147 -19.92 24.34 -10.14
C ARG A 147 -18.45 24.09 -9.82
N ILE A 148 -18.10 22.93 -9.27
CA ILE A 148 -16.69 22.56 -9.02
C ILE A 148 -15.99 22.30 -10.37
N PRO A 149 -14.89 23.02 -10.66
CA PRO A 149 -14.17 22.77 -11.92
C PRO A 149 -13.52 21.40 -11.93
N ALA A 150 -13.41 20.81 -13.10
CA ALA A 150 -12.59 19.63 -13.31
C ALA A 150 -11.11 19.95 -12.99
N ALA A 151 -10.38 18.97 -12.47
CA ALA A 151 -8.94 19.08 -12.23
C ALA A 151 -8.21 17.99 -13.03
N ASP A 152 -7.12 18.38 -13.69
CA ASP A 152 -6.29 17.45 -14.46
C ASP A 152 -5.19 16.80 -13.61
N ASP A 153 -4.79 17.44 -12.50
CA ASP A 153 -3.78 16.87 -11.60
C ASP A 153 -4.35 15.70 -10.79
N CYS A 154 -3.78 14.55 -11.00
CA CYS A 154 -4.10 13.30 -10.28
C CYS A 154 -2.89 12.74 -9.52
N SER A 155 -1.76 13.45 -9.51
CA SER A 155 -0.47 12.99 -8.95
C SER A 155 -0.50 12.73 -7.45
N MET A 156 -1.50 13.24 -6.74
CA MET A 156 -1.67 13.00 -5.30
C MET A 156 -2.20 11.58 -4.98
N PHE A 157 -2.71 10.84 -5.97
CA PHE A 157 -3.14 9.46 -5.78
C PHE A 157 -2.03 8.47 -6.12
N ASN A 158 -1.91 7.43 -5.31
CA ASN A 158 -0.94 6.34 -5.53
C ASN A 158 -1.52 5.23 -6.41
N LEU A 159 -2.85 5.06 -6.38
CA LEU A 159 -3.57 4.00 -7.06
C LEU A 159 -4.93 4.48 -7.49
N ALA A 160 -5.33 4.11 -8.70
CA ALA A 160 -6.71 4.18 -9.16
C ALA A 160 -7.27 2.78 -9.44
N ILE A 161 -8.52 2.53 -9.05
CA ILE A 161 -9.25 1.30 -9.34
C ILE A 161 -10.48 1.63 -10.15
N ALA A 162 -10.58 1.03 -11.33
CA ALA A 162 -11.68 1.23 -12.26
C ALA A 162 -12.46 -0.07 -12.49
N GLY A 163 -13.74 -0.07 -12.17
CA GLY A 163 -14.64 -1.19 -12.49
C GLY A 163 -14.94 -1.23 -13.98
N GLU A 164 -14.71 -2.37 -14.63
CA GLU A 164 -14.95 -2.50 -16.08
C GLU A 164 -16.45 -2.39 -16.46
N ALA A 165 -17.34 -2.75 -15.53
CA ALA A 165 -18.78 -2.64 -15.71
C ALA A 165 -19.37 -1.41 -15.00
N ASP A 166 -18.56 -0.39 -14.70
CA ASP A 166 -19.04 0.87 -14.12
C ASP A 166 -19.96 1.60 -15.10
N ALA A 167 -21.26 1.65 -14.76
CA ALA A 167 -22.29 2.30 -15.57
C ALA A 167 -22.45 3.81 -15.27
N ILE A 168 -21.65 4.37 -14.34
CA ILE A 168 -21.67 5.77 -13.93
C ILE A 168 -20.45 6.51 -14.48
N PHE A 169 -19.23 6.08 -14.14
CA PHE A 169 -17.98 6.57 -14.70
C PHE A 169 -17.48 5.57 -15.76
N PRO A 170 -17.60 5.89 -17.08
CA PRO A 170 -17.15 4.97 -18.12
C PRO A 170 -15.67 4.58 -17.92
N VAL A 171 -15.36 3.29 -17.92
CA VAL A 171 -14.00 2.79 -17.65
C VAL A 171 -12.95 3.43 -18.57
N ARG A 172 -13.27 3.62 -19.86
CA ARG A 172 -12.37 4.30 -20.82
C ARG A 172 -12.00 5.72 -20.36
N ASN A 173 -12.96 6.45 -19.76
CA ASN A 173 -12.75 7.81 -19.29
C ASN A 173 -11.92 7.81 -18.02
N GLN A 174 -12.15 6.84 -17.13
CA GLN A 174 -11.33 6.65 -15.94
C GLN A 174 -9.87 6.37 -16.33
N LEU A 175 -9.61 5.43 -17.26
CA LEU A 175 -8.26 5.12 -17.73
C LEU A 175 -7.57 6.34 -18.37
N ALA A 176 -8.31 7.15 -19.13
CA ALA A 176 -7.78 8.39 -19.70
C ALA A 176 -7.44 9.46 -18.64
N ALA A 177 -8.23 9.53 -17.55
CA ALA A 177 -8.01 10.48 -16.46
C ALA A 177 -6.79 10.10 -15.61
N TRP A 178 -6.53 8.80 -15.44
CA TRP A 178 -5.47 8.27 -14.58
C TRP A 178 -4.13 8.03 -15.31
N ALA A 179 -3.94 8.62 -16.47
CA ALA A 179 -2.67 8.54 -17.19
C ALA A 179 -1.50 9.04 -16.29
N GLY A 180 -0.53 8.15 -16.02
CA GLY A 180 0.61 8.45 -15.13
C GLY A 180 0.42 8.06 -13.66
N VAL A 181 -0.78 7.60 -13.27
CA VAL A 181 -1.04 6.97 -11.96
C VAL A 181 -1.18 5.46 -12.15
N GLU A 182 -0.69 4.69 -11.20
CA GLU A 182 -0.90 3.25 -11.21
C GLU A 182 -2.41 2.95 -11.22
N THR A 183 -2.86 2.21 -12.24
CA THR A 183 -4.30 1.96 -12.44
C THR A 183 -4.58 0.48 -12.60
N GLU A 184 -5.52 -0.03 -11.80
CA GLU A 184 -6.03 -1.40 -11.90
C GLU A 184 -7.45 -1.39 -12.43
N THR A 185 -7.74 -2.30 -13.36
CA THR A 185 -9.13 -2.59 -13.76
C THR A 185 -9.64 -3.83 -13.03
N MET A 186 -10.89 -3.77 -12.59
CA MET A 186 -11.58 -4.90 -11.97
C MET A 186 -12.58 -5.50 -12.96
N PRO A 187 -12.32 -6.69 -13.51
CA PRO A 187 -13.21 -7.35 -14.46
C PRO A 187 -14.63 -7.52 -13.94
N GLY A 188 -15.61 -7.03 -14.70
CA GLY A 188 -17.02 -7.15 -14.36
C GLY A 188 -17.49 -6.36 -13.13
N ALA A 189 -16.61 -5.59 -12.50
CA ALA A 189 -16.97 -4.81 -11.30
C ALA A 189 -17.83 -3.58 -11.68
N PRO A 190 -18.95 -3.37 -10.97
CA PRO A 190 -19.84 -2.23 -11.18
C PRO A 190 -19.32 -0.97 -10.47
N HIS A 191 -20.10 0.11 -10.46
CA HIS A 191 -19.74 1.35 -9.78
C HIS A 191 -19.61 1.20 -8.26
N PHE A 192 -20.53 0.48 -7.61
CA PHE A 192 -20.43 0.16 -6.17
C PHE A 192 -19.70 -1.16 -5.99
N ILE A 193 -18.50 -1.10 -5.46
CA ILE A 193 -17.62 -2.24 -5.24
C ILE A 193 -17.59 -2.59 -3.75
N ASP A 194 -17.33 -3.85 -3.42
CA ASP A 194 -17.11 -4.28 -2.03
C ASP A 194 -15.81 -3.68 -1.47
N LEU A 195 -15.96 -2.57 -0.73
CA LEU A 195 -14.83 -1.87 -0.11
C LEU A 195 -14.13 -2.70 0.96
N HIS A 196 -14.80 -3.63 1.66
CA HIS A 196 -14.13 -4.51 2.62
C HIS A 196 -13.05 -5.36 1.94
N SER A 197 -13.40 -5.99 0.81
CA SER A 197 -12.46 -6.81 0.05
C SER A 197 -11.28 -5.96 -0.48
N ILE A 198 -11.57 -4.75 -0.94
CA ILE A 198 -10.55 -3.81 -1.42
C ILE A 198 -9.60 -3.41 -0.28
N LEU A 199 -10.12 -2.96 0.86
CA LEU A 199 -9.30 -2.53 1.99
C LEU A 199 -8.45 -3.69 2.53
N ASP A 200 -8.98 -4.91 2.57
CA ASP A 200 -8.24 -6.08 3.01
C ASP A 200 -7.06 -6.44 2.10
N ASN A 201 -7.17 -6.16 0.81
CA ASN A 201 -6.12 -6.45 -0.16
C ASN A 201 -5.11 -5.30 -0.33
N LEU A 202 -5.54 -4.07 -0.14
CA LEU A 202 -4.73 -2.89 -0.44
C LEU A 202 -4.06 -2.27 0.77
N ILE A 203 -4.61 -2.43 1.96
CA ILE A 203 -4.07 -1.82 3.18
C ILE A 203 -3.51 -2.90 4.08
N VAL A 204 -2.21 -2.83 4.31
CA VAL A 204 -1.51 -3.71 5.25
C VAL A 204 -1.79 -3.23 6.68
N ASP A 205 -2.39 -4.10 7.48
CA ASP A 205 -2.53 -3.91 8.92
C ASP A 205 -1.19 -4.22 9.60
N LYS A 206 -0.38 -3.19 9.80
CA LYS A 206 0.96 -3.31 10.38
C LYS A 206 0.93 -3.78 11.83
N HIS A 207 -0.12 -3.46 12.58
CA HIS A 207 -0.28 -3.96 13.93
C HIS A 207 -0.48 -5.49 13.91
N LEU A 208 -1.33 -5.99 13.03
CA LEU A 208 -1.53 -7.42 12.84
C LEU A 208 -0.25 -8.12 12.34
N VAL A 209 0.50 -7.47 11.45
CA VAL A 209 1.80 -7.96 10.97
C VAL A 209 2.78 -8.09 12.14
N ALA A 210 2.93 -7.05 12.96
CA ALA A 210 3.80 -7.05 14.14
C ALA A 210 3.41 -8.17 15.12
N GLU A 211 2.11 -8.32 15.44
CA GLU A 211 1.61 -9.38 16.32
C GLU A 211 1.93 -10.79 15.81
N ARG A 212 1.87 -11.01 14.49
CA ARG A 212 2.17 -12.30 13.89
C ARG A 212 3.65 -12.64 13.93
N PHE A 213 4.51 -11.69 13.56
CA PHE A 213 5.95 -11.87 13.67
C PHE A 213 6.39 -12.04 15.12
N LYS A 214 5.78 -11.31 16.06
CA LYS A 214 6.03 -11.51 17.50
C LYS A 214 5.65 -12.91 17.96
N ARG A 215 4.52 -13.46 17.53
CA ARG A 215 4.11 -14.84 17.86
C ARG A 215 5.00 -15.90 17.20
N ALA A 216 5.59 -15.60 16.06
CA ALA A 216 6.47 -16.49 15.33
C ALA A 216 7.94 -16.35 15.78
N ALA A 217 8.29 -15.39 16.62
CA ALA A 217 9.67 -15.01 16.94
C ALA A 217 10.57 -16.19 17.33
N ASP A 218 10.06 -17.10 18.15
CA ASP A 218 10.80 -18.25 18.64
C ASP A 218 10.96 -19.38 17.61
N THR A 219 10.11 -19.41 16.58
CA THR A 219 10.10 -20.46 15.55
C THR A 219 10.60 -19.98 14.20
N TYR A 220 10.69 -18.66 14.00
CA TYR A 220 11.00 -18.05 12.73
C TYR A 220 12.35 -18.50 12.17
N SER A 221 13.41 -18.47 12.98
CA SER A 221 14.76 -18.85 12.56
C SER A 221 14.84 -20.29 12.03
N ASP A 222 14.04 -21.19 12.58
CA ASP A 222 14.07 -22.62 12.25
C ASP A 222 13.24 -22.94 11.00
N HIS A 223 12.28 -22.07 10.67
CA HIS A 223 11.33 -22.30 9.58
C HIS A 223 11.45 -21.34 8.40
N ALA A 224 12.13 -20.20 8.55
CA ALA A 224 12.27 -19.17 7.52
C ALA A 224 13.47 -19.40 6.58
N GLY A 225 13.67 -20.63 6.13
CA GLY A 225 14.74 -20.99 5.18
C GLY A 225 14.76 -20.15 3.90
N PRO A 226 13.63 -19.93 3.22
CA PRO A 226 13.57 -19.03 2.06
C PRO A 226 14.03 -17.60 2.36
N GLN A 227 13.67 -17.05 3.52
CA GLN A 227 14.07 -15.69 3.90
C GLN A 227 15.57 -15.61 4.24
N LEU A 228 16.14 -16.66 4.84
CA LEU A 228 17.58 -16.75 5.05
C LEU A 228 18.33 -16.75 3.73
N GLU A 229 17.86 -17.50 2.75
CA GLU A 229 18.47 -17.57 1.42
C GLU A 229 18.37 -16.21 0.69
N VAL A 230 17.24 -15.53 0.80
CA VAL A 230 17.07 -14.16 0.29
C VAL A 230 18.07 -13.21 0.93
N ALA A 231 18.29 -13.28 2.25
CA ALA A 231 19.27 -12.44 2.94
C ALA A 231 20.72 -12.74 2.48
N ARG A 232 21.07 -14.01 2.30
CA ARG A 232 22.40 -14.42 1.78
C ARG A 232 22.63 -13.88 0.39
N ARG A 233 21.67 -14.12 -0.50
CA ARG A 233 21.75 -13.67 -1.89
C ARG A 233 21.84 -12.17 -2.02
N LEU A 234 21.05 -11.43 -1.22
CA LEU A 234 21.15 -9.99 -1.15
C LEU A 234 22.56 -9.54 -0.75
N TRP A 235 23.12 -10.14 0.30
CA TRP A 235 24.45 -9.75 0.77
C TRP A 235 25.56 -10.11 -0.22
N GLU A 236 25.49 -11.25 -0.88
CA GLU A 236 26.41 -11.61 -1.96
C GLU A 236 26.45 -10.54 -3.07
N LEU A 237 25.29 -10.06 -3.48
CA LEU A 237 25.19 -9.01 -4.50
C LEU A 237 25.64 -7.63 -3.97
N ALA A 238 25.36 -7.32 -2.72
CA ALA A 238 25.60 -6.01 -2.13
C ALA A 238 27.03 -5.80 -1.62
N ALA A 239 27.67 -6.86 -1.08
CA ALA A 239 28.94 -6.76 -0.36
C ALA A 239 30.04 -6.02 -1.13
N PRO A 240 30.30 -6.25 -2.43
CA PRO A 240 31.32 -5.52 -3.16
C PRO A 240 31.08 -4.00 -3.18
N HIS A 241 29.84 -3.60 -3.32
CA HIS A 241 29.44 -2.19 -3.42
C HIS A 241 29.44 -1.51 -2.05
N VAL A 242 28.90 -2.19 -1.03
CA VAL A 242 28.85 -1.69 0.36
C VAL A 242 30.27 -1.57 0.91
N ASN A 243 31.12 -2.59 0.76
CA ASN A 243 32.50 -2.55 1.26
C ASN A 243 33.31 -1.46 0.57
N LYS A 244 33.15 -1.25 -0.73
CA LYS A 244 33.77 -0.13 -1.47
C LYS A 244 33.25 1.20 -0.94
N ALA A 245 31.96 1.36 -0.77
CA ALA A 245 31.34 2.59 -0.29
C ALA A 245 31.72 2.91 1.17
N LEU A 246 31.84 1.93 2.05
CA LEU A 246 32.19 2.11 3.47
C LEU A 246 33.71 2.05 3.77
N GLY A 247 34.52 1.47 2.88
CA GLY A 247 35.95 1.22 3.10
C GLY A 247 36.92 2.38 2.77
N THR A 248 36.41 3.57 2.41
CA THR A 248 37.30 4.71 2.01
C THR A 248 38.05 5.28 3.22
N SER A 249 39.39 5.16 3.20
CA SER A 249 40.32 5.54 4.26
C SER A 249 40.40 7.05 4.60
N SER A 250 39.74 7.92 3.83
CA SER A 250 39.78 9.37 3.99
C SER A 250 38.62 9.99 4.75
N ARG A 251 37.83 9.17 5.46
CA ARG A 251 36.64 9.67 6.19
C ARG A 251 37.01 10.33 7.50
N THR A 252 36.41 11.49 7.73
CA THR A 252 36.48 12.21 9.01
C THR A 252 35.36 11.85 9.97
N VAL A 253 34.30 11.16 9.49
CA VAL A 253 33.11 10.78 10.26
C VAL A 253 32.83 9.29 10.08
N ALA A 254 32.51 8.60 11.19
CA ALA A 254 32.13 7.20 11.22
C ALA A 254 30.92 6.94 10.29
N PRO A 255 30.97 5.91 9.41
CA PRO A 255 29.86 5.60 8.53
C PRO A 255 28.65 5.11 9.31
N ARG A 256 27.46 5.39 8.76
CA ARG A 256 26.18 4.98 9.33
C ARG A 256 25.45 4.03 8.41
N VAL A 257 25.06 2.90 8.97
CA VAL A 257 24.27 1.87 8.29
C VAL A 257 22.90 1.77 8.94
N LEU A 258 21.85 1.76 8.14
CA LEU A 258 20.48 1.48 8.55
C LEU A 258 20.08 0.12 8.01
N GLU A 259 19.62 -0.78 8.88
CA GLU A 259 18.90 -1.98 8.46
C GLU A 259 17.42 -1.85 8.81
N ILE A 260 16.55 -2.07 7.82
CA ILE A 260 15.10 -1.99 7.95
C ILE A 260 14.52 -3.41 7.95
N GLY A 261 13.82 -3.76 9.04
CA GLY A 261 13.27 -5.09 9.27
C GLY A 261 14.34 -6.10 9.68
N SER A 262 15.07 -5.81 10.74
CA SER A 262 16.17 -6.66 11.21
C SER A 262 15.73 -8.05 11.67
N GLY A 263 14.50 -8.20 12.13
CA GLY A 263 13.87 -9.47 12.53
C GLY A 263 14.76 -10.34 13.42
N CYS A 264 14.95 -11.60 13.00
CA CYS A 264 15.85 -12.55 13.69
C CYS A 264 17.34 -12.34 13.39
N GLY A 265 17.71 -11.31 12.60
CA GLY A 265 19.09 -10.95 12.29
C GLY A 265 19.76 -11.78 11.21
N PHE A 266 19.01 -12.35 10.29
CA PHE A 266 19.59 -13.10 9.17
C PHE A 266 20.56 -12.24 8.35
N LEU A 267 20.12 -11.05 7.94
CA LEU A 267 20.97 -10.14 7.18
C LEU A 267 22.04 -9.49 8.06
N THR A 268 21.68 -9.06 9.28
CA THR A 268 22.60 -8.42 10.23
C THR A 268 23.87 -9.26 10.47
N ARG A 269 23.71 -10.57 10.70
CA ARG A 269 24.84 -11.47 10.97
C ARG A 269 25.74 -11.69 9.75
N LEU A 270 25.25 -11.44 8.55
CA LEU A 270 26.04 -11.57 7.31
C LEU A 270 26.92 -10.34 7.09
N TYR A 271 26.39 -9.13 7.23
CA TYR A 271 27.12 -7.93 6.91
C TYR A 271 27.95 -7.37 8.06
N LEU A 272 27.47 -7.49 9.30
CA LEU A 272 28.07 -6.85 10.46
C LEU A 272 29.57 -7.17 10.66
N PRO A 273 30.03 -8.43 10.47
CA PRO A 273 31.46 -8.77 10.60
C PRO A 273 32.39 -8.13 9.57
N SER A 274 31.83 -7.67 8.41
CA SER A 274 32.61 -7.10 7.31
C SER A 274 32.67 -5.58 7.32
N LEU A 275 31.94 -4.92 8.23
CA LEU A 275 31.93 -3.47 8.33
C LEU A 275 33.20 -2.93 9.01
N PRO A 276 33.65 -1.70 8.69
CA PRO A 276 34.64 -0.99 9.47
C PRO A 276 34.26 -0.92 10.96
N SER A 277 35.24 -1.04 11.84
CA SER A 277 35.01 -1.16 13.31
C SER A 277 34.35 0.07 13.95
N ASP A 278 34.46 1.22 13.32
CA ASP A 278 33.86 2.49 13.74
C ASP A 278 32.44 2.71 13.20
N THR A 279 31.92 1.79 12.38
CA THR A 279 30.58 1.92 11.76
C THR A 279 29.49 1.93 12.81
N GLN A 280 28.60 2.93 12.74
CA GLN A 280 27.38 3.01 13.53
C GLN A 280 26.25 2.29 12.80
N VAL A 281 25.66 1.29 13.44
CA VAL A 281 24.56 0.51 12.88
C VAL A 281 23.26 0.80 13.63
N GLU A 282 22.23 1.17 12.89
CA GLU A 282 20.86 1.32 13.39
C GLU A 282 19.98 0.21 12.79
N LEU A 283 19.28 -0.50 13.66
CA LEU A 283 18.35 -1.57 13.31
C LEU A 283 16.94 -1.11 13.61
N TRP A 284 16.12 -1.01 12.58
CA TRP A 284 14.70 -0.67 12.72
C TRP A 284 13.83 -1.90 12.48
N ASP A 285 12.84 -2.09 13.35
CA ASP A 285 11.88 -3.17 13.20
C ASP A 285 10.52 -2.78 13.79
N LEU A 286 9.46 -3.33 13.23
CA LEU A 286 8.10 -3.13 13.72
C LEU A 286 7.86 -3.90 15.03
N THR A 287 8.60 -4.99 15.26
CA THR A 287 8.53 -5.83 16.45
C THR A 287 9.49 -5.36 17.53
N THR A 288 9.40 -5.97 18.72
CA THR A 288 10.26 -5.65 19.85
C THR A 288 11.70 -6.08 19.60
N ARG A 289 12.63 -5.45 20.33
CA ARG A 289 14.06 -5.80 20.28
C ARG A 289 14.27 -7.31 20.44
N PRO A 290 14.94 -7.95 19.48
CA PRO A 290 15.16 -9.39 19.53
C PRO A 290 16.22 -9.77 20.59
N SER A 291 16.03 -10.94 21.21
CA SER A 291 16.93 -11.45 22.27
C SER A 291 18.37 -11.72 21.78
N TRP A 292 18.54 -12.02 20.48
CA TRP A 292 19.87 -12.25 19.89
C TRP A 292 20.73 -10.99 19.81
N LEU A 293 20.13 -9.82 19.92
CA LEU A 293 20.84 -8.54 19.79
C LEU A 293 21.56 -8.19 21.11
N SER A 294 22.68 -8.84 21.35
CA SER A 294 23.61 -8.51 22.45
C SER A 294 24.76 -7.57 22.02
N VAL A 295 24.77 -7.13 20.75
CA VAL A 295 25.91 -6.48 20.13
C VAL A 295 25.98 -5.01 20.53
N LYS A 296 27.08 -4.59 21.14
CA LYS A 296 27.37 -3.19 21.50
C LYS A 296 27.51 -2.25 20.28
N ALA A 297 27.67 -2.81 19.08
CA ALA A 297 27.90 -2.05 17.84
C ALA A 297 26.62 -1.63 17.12
N ALA A 298 25.43 -2.04 17.57
CA ALA A 298 24.17 -1.71 16.93
C ALA A 298 23.15 -1.15 17.92
N THR A 299 22.47 -0.07 17.51
CA THR A 299 21.30 0.47 18.20
C THR A 299 20.03 -0.10 17.60
N PHE A 300 19.04 -0.38 18.42
CA PHE A 300 17.74 -0.89 17.96
C PHE A 300 16.65 0.12 18.24
N ARG A 301 15.78 0.31 17.24
CA ARG A 301 14.58 1.14 17.35
C ARG A 301 13.36 0.34 16.89
N GLN A 302 12.39 0.21 17.79
CA GLN A 302 11.07 -0.31 17.41
C GLN A 302 10.28 0.82 16.78
N CYS A 303 9.99 0.71 15.47
CA CYS A 303 9.24 1.71 14.72
C CYS A 303 8.67 1.13 13.43
N ASP A 304 7.68 1.81 12.86
CA ASP A 304 7.30 1.64 11.47
C ASP A 304 8.27 2.42 10.57
N ALA A 305 9.12 1.70 9.86
CA ALA A 305 10.13 2.30 9.00
C ALA A 305 9.53 3.13 7.85
N GLU A 306 8.32 2.81 7.38
CA GLU A 306 7.66 3.54 6.30
C GLU A 306 7.33 4.98 6.69
N THR A 307 6.96 5.21 7.96
CA THR A 307 6.68 6.53 8.51
C THR A 307 7.92 7.17 9.14
N GLU A 308 8.71 6.40 9.89
CA GLU A 308 9.89 6.89 10.61
C GLU A 308 10.95 7.50 9.68
N ILE A 309 11.10 6.98 8.46
CA ILE A 309 12.06 7.49 7.48
C ILE A 309 11.77 8.96 7.11
N CYS A 310 10.52 9.42 7.23
CA CYS A 310 10.12 10.79 6.97
C CYS A 310 10.73 11.78 7.97
N ALA A 311 10.89 11.39 9.23
CA ALA A 311 11.51 12.20 10.28
C ALA A 311 13.05 12.17 10.25
N THR A 312 13.63 11.31 9.41
CA THR A 312 15.09 11.15 9.29
C THR A 312 15.72 12.35 8.60
N ALA A 313 16.82 12.86 9.16
CA ALA A 313 17.57 13.94 8.57
C ALA A 313 18.13 13.55 7.19
N PRO A 314 18.13 14.45 6.19
CA PRO A 314 18.70 14.19 4.89
C PRO A 314 20.18 13.81 4.98
N GLY A 315 20.63 12.88 4.14
CA GLY A 315 22.05 12.51 4.04
C GLY A 315 22.62 11.76 5.26
N ARG A 316 21.75 11.19 6.12
CA ARG A 316 22.16 10.54 7.37
C ARG A 316 22.92 9.24 7.18
N TYR A 317 22.52 8.40 6.21
CA TYR A 317 23.02 7.03 6.07
C TYR A 317 23.92 6.84 4.87
N ASN A 318 25.05 6.17 5.06
CA ASN A 318 25.99 5.76 4.02
C ASN A 318 25.62 4.41 3.40
N CYS A 319 24.80 3.63 4.09
CA CYS A 319 24.26 2.38 3.58
C CYS A 319 22.86 2.13 4.17
N VAL A 320 21.92 1.66 3.34
CA VAL A 320 20.60 1.19 3.76
C VAL A 320 20.40 -0.24 3.29
N LEU A 321 20.04 -1.13 4.21
CA LEU A 321 19.86 -2.57 3.97
C LEU A 321 18.44 -2.97 4.34
N SER A 322 17.80 -3.80 3.53
CA SER A 322 16.49 -4.38 3.87
C SER A 322 16.27 -5.70 3.15
N ALA A 323 15.92 -6.74 3.89
CA ALA A 323 15.58 -8.04 3.31
C ALA A 323 14.19 -8.49 3.78
N SER A 324 13.32 -8.83 2.83
CA SER A 324 11.99 -9.41 3.08
C SER A 324 11.09 -8.54 3.98
N THR A 325 11.17 -7.21 3.87
CA THR A 325 10.46 -6.27 4.75
C THR A 325 9.57 -5.29 3.99
N ILE A 326 10.09 -4.60 2.98
CA ILE A 326 9.40 -3.48 2.31
C ILE A 326 8.08 -3.90 1.63
N GLN A 327 7.89 -5.17 1.30
CA GLN A 327 6.60 -5.67 0.79
C GLN A 327 5.44 -5.56 1.81
N TRP A 328 5.73 -5.30 3.09
CA TRP A 328 4.74 -5.05 4.13
C TRP A 328 4.36 -3.57 4.27
N PHE A 329 4.92 -2.72 3.45
CA PHE A 329 4.59 -1.29 3.44
C PHE A 329 3.30 -1.04 2.66
N ASN A 330 2.59 0.00 3.04
CA ASN A 330 1.38 0.43 2.34
C ASN A 330 1.70 1.08 0.99
N SER A 331 2.84 1.76 0.90
CA SER A 331 3.32 2.41 -0.32
C SER A 331 4.81 2.14 -0.55
N PRO A 332 5.21 0.92 -0.95
CA PRO A 332 6.60 0.58 -1.17
C PRO A 332 7.31 1.47 -2.20
N ALA A 333 6.60 1.91 -3.26
CA ALA A 333 7.15 2.80 -4.27
C ALA A 333 7.43 4.20 -3.71
N ASP A 334 6.54 4.77 -2.90
CA ASP A 334 6.71 6.09 -2.28
C ASP A 334 7.76 6.08 -1.15
N PHE A 335 8.09 4.91 -0.64
CA PHE A 335 9.17 4.76 0.35
C PHE A 335 10.55 5.05 -0.27
N LEU A 336 10.79 4.69 -1.53
CA LEU A 336 12.10 4.85 -2.19
C LEU A 336 12.59 6.30 -2.24
N PRO A 337 11.79 7.33 -2.63
CA PRO A 337 12.24 8.72 -2.57
C PRO A 337 12.54 9.20 -1.14
N ARG A 338 11.77 8.75 -0.14
CA ARG A 338 12.00 9.08 1.27
C ARG A 338 13.31 8.47 1.77
N MET A 339 13.57 7.20 1.42
CA MET A 339 14.84 6.52 1.69
C MET A 339 16.02 7.23 0.99
N ALA A 340 15.87 7.59 -0.29
CA ALA A 340 16.89 8.32 -1.04
C ALA A 340 17.25 9.65 -0.38
N ARG A 341 16.27 10.38 0.15
CA ARG A 341 16.50 11.62 0.92
C ARG A 341 17.36 11.36 2.16
N ALA A 342 17.11 10.26 2.88
CA ALA A 342 17.87 9.91 4.09
C ALA A 342 19.29 9.39 3.79
N MET A 343 19.57 8.98 2.56
CA MET A 343 20.90 8.52 2.14
C MET A 343 21.87 9.69 1.89
N ALA A 344 23.13 9.50 2.26
CA ALA A 344 24.21 10.41 1.91
C ALA A 344 24.57 10.33 0.41
N PRO A 345 25.20 11.36 -0.17
CA PRO A 345 25.80 11.25 -1.51
C PRO A 345 26.72 10.03 -1.60
N GLY A 346 26.69 9.30 -2.72
CA GLY A 346 27.45 8.07 -2.93
C GLY A 346 27.03 6.85 -2.10
N ALA A 347 26.00 6.97 -1.25
CA ALA A 347 25.52 5.89 -0.41
C ALA A 347 24.91 4.74 -1.23
N ILE A 348 24.99 3.53 -0.69
CA ILE A 348 24.42 2.30 -1.28
C ILE A 348 23.15 1.90 -0.54
N ALA A 349 22.11 1.56 -1.28
CA ALA A 349 20.97 0.81 -0.75
C ALA A 349 20.96 -0.60 -1.35
N ALA A 350 20.78 -1.63 -0.51
CA ALA A 350 20.58 -3.00 -0.94
C ALA A 350 19.25 -3.52 -0.39
N ILE A 351 18.34 -3.85 -1.29
CA ILE A 351 16.96 -4.17 -0.97
C ILE A 351 16.61 -5.52 -1.60
N ALA A 352 16.06 -6.43 -0.80
CA ALA A 352 15.37 -7.61 -1.28
C ALA A 352 13.90 -7.58 -0.85
N VAL A 353 13.01 -7.68 -1.83
CA VAL A 353 11.56 -7.74 -1.62
C VAL A 353 10.99 -8.95 -2.36
N TYR A 354 9.74 -9.30 -2.08
CA TYR A 354 9.04 -10.30 -2.88
C TYR A 354 8.28 -9.65 -4.02
N GLY A 355 8.25 -10.32 -5.18
CA GLY A 355 7.57 -9.90 -6.40
C GLY A 355 6.23 -10.60 -6.64
N PRO A 356 5.53 -10.25 -7.74
CA PRO A 356 4.14 -10.65 -8.02
C PRO A 356 3.89 -12.16 -8.13
N ALA A 357 4.90 -12.95 -8.46
CA ALA A 357 4.74 -14.41 -8.53
C ALA A 357 4.76 -15.10 -7.15
N THR A 358 5.04 -14.36 -6.05
CA THR A 358 5.07 -14.90 -4.70
C THR A 358 3.67 -15.33 -4.26
N TYR A 359 3.56 -16.58 -3.80
CA TYR A 359 2.31 -17.20 -3.33
C TYR A 359 1.17 -17.17 -4.35
N ARG A 360 1.50 -17.14 -5.65
CA ARG A 360 0.52 -17.10 -6.74
C ARG A 360 -0.51 -18.24 -6.66
N GLU A 361 -0.16 -19.38 -6.10
CA GLU A 361 -1.06 -20.52 -5.89
C GLU A 361 -2.17 -20.18 -4.89
N ILE A 362 -1.83 -19.41 -3.86
CA ILE A 362 -2.79 -18.94 -2.84
C ILE A 362 -3.60 -17.78 -3.37
N SER A 363 -2.97 -16.78 -3.99
CA SER A 363 -3.67 -15.60 -4.50
C SER A 363 -4.63 -15.94 -5.63
N ALA A 364 -4.26 -16.83 -6.55
CA ALA A 364 -5.15 -17.32 -7.61
C ALA A 364 -6.39 -18.05 -7.05
N LEU A 365 -6.20 -18.82 -5.98
CA LEU A 365 -7.30 -19.55 -5.35
C LEU A 365 -8.22 -18.64 -4.54
N THR A 366 -7.65 -17.67 -3.83
CA THR A 366 -8.36 -16.93 -2.78
C THR A 366 -8.78 -15.52 -3.20
N GLY A 367 -8.17 -14.97 -4.24
CA GLY A 367 -8.25 -13.56 -4.62
C GLY A 367 -7.59 -12.62 -3.60
N ARG A 368 -6.78 -13.16 -2.68
CA ARG A 368 -6.16 -12.41 -1.58
C ARG A 368 -4.65 -12.62 -1.56
N GLY A 369 -3.91 -11.57 -1.22
CA GLY A 369 -2.45 -11.59 -1.09
C GLY A 369 -1.93 -10.19 -0.79
N LEU A 370 -0.62 -10.06 -0.57
CA LEU A 370 0.02 -8.76 -0.57
C LEU A 370 0.09 -8.24 -2.02
N ARG A 371 0.07 -6.94 -2.16
CA ARG A 371 0.32 -6.28 -3.42
C ARG A 371 1.82 -6.11 -3.61
N TYR A 372 2.39 -7.05 -4.36
CA TYR A 372 3.81 -7.02 -4.67
C TYR A 372 4.09 -6.13 -5.88
N LEU A 373 5.10 -5.27 -5.79
CA LEU A 373 5.60 -4.52 -6.94
C LEU A 373 6.39 -5.43 -7.87
N SER A 374 6.28 -5.19 -9.18
CA SER A 374 7.15 -5.81 -10.17
C SER A 374 8.56 -5.20 -10.13
N MET A 375 9.53 -5.88 -10.73
CA MET A 375 10.88 -5.32 -10.89
C MET A 375 10.86 -4.01 -11.68
N GLU A 376 10.03 -3.92 -12.71
CA GLU A 376 9.88 -2.71 -13.52
C GLU A 376 9.37 -1.53 -12.68
N GLN A 377 8.32 -1.74 -11.88
CA GLN A 377 7.77 -0.72 -10.97
C GLN A 377 8.79 -0.26 -9.92
N LEU A 378 9.59 -1.19 -9.37
CA LEU A 378 10.64 -0.87 -8.41
C LEU A 378 11.78 -0.07 -9.06
N CYS A 379 12.20 -0.45 -10.26
CA CYS A 379 13.23 0.27 -11.02
C CYS A 379 12.76 1.67 -11.42
N ASP A 380 11.53 1.81 -11.87
CA ASP A 380 10.92 3.11 -12.20
C ASP A 380 10.86 4.04 -10.97
N ALA A 381 10.39 3.52 -9.83
CA ALA A 381 10.35 4.27 -8.58
C ALA A 381 11.76 4.67 -8.09
N ALA A 382 12.75 3.79 -8.23
CA ALA A 382 14.15 4.09 -7.89
C ALA A 382 14.71 5.21 -8.79
N GLY A 383 14.50 5.11 -10.11
CA GLY A 383 14.94 6.12 -11.07
C GLY A 383 14.30 7.50 -10.81
N LYS A 384 12.99 7.54 -10.57
CA LYS A 384 12.26 8.76 -10.17
C LYS A 384 12.76 9.36 -8.86
N SER A 385 13.38 8.55 -8.00
CA SER A 385 13.97 8.96 -6.71
C SER A 385 15.40 9.49 -6.83
N GLY A 386 15.97 9.56 -8.05
CA GLY A 386 17.36 9.96 -8.27
C GLY A 386 18.36 8.91 -7.80
N LEU A 387 17.98 7.64 -7.79
CA LEU A 387 18.85 6.51 -7.47
C LEU A 387 19.32 5.81 -8.75
N GLU A 388 20.61 5.60 -8.87
CA GLU A 388 21.23 4.78 -9.91
C GLU A 388 21.01 3.30 -9.58
N ILE A 389 20.55 2.52 -10.55
CA ILE A 389 20.40 1.07 -10.41
C ILE A 389 21.71 0.40 -10.78
N ILE A 390 22.44 -0.12 -9.79
CA ILE A 390 23.68 -0.87 -10.01
C ILE A 390 23.37 -2.31 -10.45
N ALA A 391 22.39 -2.93 -9.80
CA ALA A 391 21.94 -4.28 -10.14
C ALA A 391 20.44 -4.43 -9.83
N ALA A 392 19.76 -5.16 -10.71
CA ALA A 392 18.37 -5.56 -10.55
C ALA A 392 18.23 -7.03 -10.97
N ASN A 393 17.90 -7.92 -10.02
CA ASN A 393 17.82 -9.36 -10.26
C ASN A 393 16.50 -9.90 -9.73
N SER A 394 15.89 -10.81 -10.49
CA SER A 394 14.67 -11.52 -10.11
C SER A 394 14.93 -13.02 -10.14
N GLU A 395 14.54 -13.69 -9.07
CA GLU A 395 14.64 -15.15 -8.97
C GLU A 395 13.25 -15.74 -8.69
N THR A 396 13.09 -17.02 -8.98
CA THR A 396 11.86 -17.74 -8.63
C THR A 396 12.24 -19.11 -8.09
N THR A 397 11.81 -19.39 -6.88
CA THR A 397 12.04 -20.66 -6.22
C THR A 397 10.73 -21.34 -5.83
N LEU A 398 10.73 -22.65 -5.75
CA LEU A 398 9.58 -23.46 -5.36
C LEU A 398 9.90 -24.20 -4.07
N GLN A 399 9.10 -24.00 -3.05
CA GLN A 399 9.13 -24.81 -1.84
C GLN A 399 8.01 -25.87 -1.92
N THR A 400 8.38 -27.14 -1.72
CA THR A 400 7.42 -28.24 -1.72
C THR A 400 7.10 -28.64 -0.28
N PHE A 401 5.82 -28.77 0.01
CA PHE A 401 5.28 -29.24 1.28
C PHE A 401 4.61 -30.60 1.08
N THR A 402 4.58 -31.42 2.11
CA THR A 402 3.93 -32.74 2.07
C THR A 402 2.44 -32.65 1.76
N ASP A 403 1.80 -31.58 2.22
CA ASP A 403 0.38 -31.28 2.00
C ASP A 403 0.05 -29.83 2.32
N ALA A 404 -1.20 -29.42 2.11
CA ALA A 404 -1.68 -28.07 2.41
C ALA A 404 -1.62 -27.71 3.91
N SER A 405 -1.73 -28.71 4.79
CA SER A 405 -1.63 -28.48 6.24
C SER A 405 -0.21 -28.10 6.65
N ALA A 406 0.79 -28.80 6.10
CA ALA A 406 2.21 -28.48 6.30
C ALA A 406 2.55 -27.08 5.76
N MET A 407 2.04 -26.72 4.57
CA MET A 407 2.18 -25.40 4.00
C MET A 407 1.59 -24.30 4.91
N LEU A 408 0.34 -24.44 5.34
CA LEU A 408 -0.32 -23.48 6.22
C LEU A 408 0.39 -23.37 7.58
N ARG A 409 0.91 -24.47 8.10
CA ARG A 409 1.72 -24.49 9.31
C ARG A 409 3.01 -23.70 9.14
N HIS A 410 3.72 -23.91 8.02
CA HIS A 410 4.91 -23.13 7.67
C HIS A 410 4.61 -21.63 7.64
N MET A 411 3.56 -21.21 6.95
CA MET A 411 3.16 -19.80 6.88
C MET A 411 2.84 -19.22 8.27
N LYS A 412 2.24 -20.01 9.17
CA LYS A 412 1.98 -19.60 10.54
C LYS A 412 3.26 -19.48 11.37
N LEU A 413 4.19 -20.43 11.25
CA LEU A 413 5.45 -20.47 11.99
C LEU A 413 6.46 -19.39 11.54
N THR A 414 6.28 -18.86 10.34
CA THR A 414 7.07 -17.76 9.78
C THR A 414 6.34 -16.40 9.83
N GLY A 415 5.13 -16.34 10.38
CA GLY A 415 4.36 -15.10 10.48
C GLY A 415 3.87 -14.53 9.13
N VAL A 416 4.15 -15.19 8.01
CA VAL A 416 3.86 -14.70 6.65
C VAL A 416 2.44 -15.03 6.17
N ASN A 417 1.54 -15.47 7.03
CA ASN A 417 0.17 -15.86 6.70
C ASN A 417 -0.75 -14.68 6.30
N GLY A 418 -0.15 -13.60 5.86
CA GLY A 418 -0.82 -12.48 5.18
C GLY A 418 -1.68 -11.60 6.09
N ASN A 419 -2.39 -10.71 5.45
CA ASN A 419 -3.21 -9.67 6.06
C ASN A 419 -4.59 -10.20 6.55
N SER A 420 -4.87 -11.52 6.43
CA SER A 420 -6.16 -12.10 6.79
C SER A 420 -6.07 -13.22 7.81
N SER A 421 -6.84 -13.11 8.90
CA SER A 421 -6.93 -14.10 9.99
C SER A 421 -8.09 -15.11 9.81
N SER A 422 -8.68 -15.19 8.63
CA SER A 422 -9.94 -15.93 8.42
C SER A 422 -9.72 -17.44 8.41
N THR A 423 -10.36 -18.14 9.36
CA THR A 423 -10.52 -19.60 9.36
C THR A 423 -11.17 -20.08 8.05
N ALA A 424 -12.06 -19.28 7.46
CA ALA A 424 -12.67 -19.55 6.17
C ALA A 424 -11.66 -19.62 5.03
N LEU A 425 -10.61 -18.79 5.05
CA LEU A 425 -9.55 -18.80 4.06
C LEU A 425 -8.72 -20.08 4.17
N ALA A 426 -8.32 -20.47 5.37
CA ALA A 426 -7.62 -21.72 5.60
C ALA A 426 -8.45 -22.93 5.15
N MET A 427 -9.76 -22.96 5.43
CA MET A 427 -10.66 -23.99 4.94
C MET A 427 -10.80 -24.00 3.41
N LYS A 428 -10.83 -22.83 2.75
CA LYS A 428 -10.86 -22.73 1.30
C LYS A 428 -9.59 -23.33 0.69
N ILE A 429 -8.43 -23.02 1.25
CA ILE A 429 -7.13 -23.59 0.83
C ILE A 429 -7.13 -25.11 1.03
N MET A 430 -7.52 -25.59 2.21
CA MET A 430 -7.56 -27.03 2.51
C MET A 430 -8.48 -27.83 1.58
N ARG A 431 -9.60 -27.23 1.16
CA ARG A 431 -10.53 -27.87 0.20
C ARG A 431 -10.01 -27.92 -1.22
N ALA A 432 -9.19 -26.95 -1.62
CA ALA A 432 -8.69 -26.85 -2.99
C ALA A 432 -7.50 -27.76 -3.26
N PHE A 433 -6.72 -28.08 -2.24
CA PHE A 433 -5.58 -28.98 -2.37
C PHE A 433 -5.95 -30.39 -1.85
N PRO A 434 -5.79 -31.43 -2.65
CA PRO A 434 -6.12 -32.80 -2.24
C PRO A 434 -5.30 -33.22 -1.00
N THR A 435 -5.97 -33.89 -0.06
CA THR A 435 -5.33 -34.38 1.17
C THR A 435 -4.20 -35.37 0.84
N GLY A 436 -3.05 -35.22 1.49
CA GLY A 436 -1.91 -36.09 1.36
C GLY A 436 -1.15 -35.96 0.03
N GLN A 437 -1.43 -34.93 -0.77
CA GLN A 437 -0.65 -34.64 -1.97
C GLN A 437 0.31 -33.47 -1.74
N PRO A 438 1.54 -33.53 -2.31
CA PRO A 438 2.50 -32.45 -2.21
C PRO A 438 1.96 -31.14 -2.79
N VAL A 439 2.15 -30.05 -2.05
CA VAL A 439 1.79 -28.70 -2.45
C VAL A 439 3.06 -27.89 -2.69
N LYS A 440 3.11 -27.16 -3.79
CA LYS A 440 4.20 -26.24 -4.11
C LYS A 440 3.78 -24.82 -3.83
N LEU A 441 4.70 -24.05 -3.26
CA LEU A 441 4.53 -22.62 -2.99
C LEU A 441 5.65 -21.86 -3.69
N THR A 442 5.28 -20.90 -4.51
CA THR A 442 6.23 -20.06 -5.25
C THR A 442 6.72 -18.91 -4.38
N TYR A 443 8.03 -18.68 -4.39
CA TYR A 443 8.68 -17.47 -3.88
C TYR A 443 9.37 -16.77 -5.05
N ASN A 444 9.19 -15.46 -5.14
CA ASN A 444 9.78 -14.65 -6.21
C ASN A 444 10.54 -13.46 -5.61
N PRO A 445 11.73 -13.68 -5.03
CA PRO A 445 12.54 -12.57 -4.52
C PRO A 445 13.07 -11.70 -5.67
N LEU A 446 13.01 -10.39 -5.43
CA LEU A 446 13.55 -9.33 -6.27
C LEU A 446 14.64 -8.64 -5.50
N TYR A 447 15.81 -8.43 -6.12
CA TYR A 447 17.00 -7.84 -5.50
C TYR A 447 17.37 -6.56 -6.24
N LEU A 448 17.54 -5.46 -5.53
CA LEU A 448 18.00 -4.18 -6.06
C LEU A 448 19.21 -3.70 -5.29
N ILE A 449 20.26 -3.33 -6.01
CA ILE A 449 21.41 -2.60 -5.49
C ILE A 449 21.38 -1.22 -6.13
N LEU A 450 21.24 -0.21 -5.31
CA LEU A 450 21.02 1.17 -5.71
C LEU A 450 22.13 2.07 -5.17
N LYS A 451 22.49 3.10 -5.91
CA LYS A 451 23.45 4.12 -5.47
C LYS A 451 22.80 5.50 -5.54
N LYS A 452 22.96 6.30 -4.50
CA LYS A 452 22.61 7.72 -4.56
C LYS A 452 23.71 8.48 -5.31
N HIS A 453 23.31 9.32 -6.26
CA HIS A 453 24.28 10.21 -6.94
C HIS A 453 25.02 11.11 -5.94
N ASP A 454 26.23 11.50 -6.31
CA ASP A 454 27.09 12.39 -5.53
C ASP A 454 26.52 13.80 -5.43
#